data_524f9f189e921bdf2029a100fbe32a06
#
_entry.id   524f9f189e921bdf2029a100fbe32a06
#
_cell.length_a   1.000
_cell.length_b   1.000
_cell.length_c   1.000
_cell.angle_alpha   90.00
_cell.angle_beta   90.00
_cell.angle_gamma   90.00
#
_symmetry.space_group_name_H-M   'P 1'
#
loop_
_entity.id
_entity.type
_entity.pdbx_description
1 polymer ?
#
loop_
_entity_poly.entity_id
_entity_poly.type
_entity_poly.pdbx_seq_one_letter_code
_entity_poly.pdbx_strand_id
1 'polypeptide(L)'
;MKISTLMSYSHGFGGASQEIVELEKAGLDVVWVPEAYSFDAVSAMGYLAAKTDRITIASGILNIYSRSPSLMAMTAAGLDELSSGRFMLGLGASGPQVIEGFHGIPYDAPVTRLREIIEICRKVWLRDEKLNHNGKKYQIPLPKDQGTGLGIPLKIINHPYREEIPIALATLGEKSVAMTAELADAWLPAFFMAEGSDAVWGDALRAGAKKRDPGRPPLDIYAGGSVAIGNNLESYRDMSRSGIALYVGGMGAKDKNFYNQVFRKYGYEEEAEAIQNLYLSGRKSEAEAAIPQSYLDATSLVGSEGFVKDRLVALKAHGVTSLNVSFLGTTSSERVQHCDALRNLIEKI
;
A
#
# COMPACT_ATOMS: atom_id res chain seq x y z
N MET A 1 -4.46 17.57 -0.81
CA MET A 1 -3.94 16.17 -0.77
C MET A 1 -4.28 15.57 0.58
N LYS A 2 -4.70 14.30 0.63
CA LYS A 2 -4.82 13.54 1.89
C LYS A 2 -3.44 13.20 2.43
N ILE A 3 -3.34 13.02 3.75
CA ILE A 3 -2.13 12.52 4.40
C ILE A 3 -2.40 11.10 4.90
N SER A 4 -1.56 10.15 4.53
CA SER A 4 -1.62 8.80 5.06
C SER A 4 -0.27 8.34 5.61
N THR A 5 -0.30 7.40 6.55
CA THR A 5 0.91 6.77 7.09
C THR A 5 0.72 5.28 7.29
N LEU A 6 1.82 4.53 7.16
CA LEU A 6 1.85 3.11 7.52
C LEU A 6 2.05 3.00 9.02
N MET A 7 1.17 2.28 9.71
CA MET A 7 1.28 2.03 11.14
C MET A 7 2.48 1.12 11.43
N SER A 8 3.38 1.57 12.29
CA SER A 8 4.49 0.76 12.78
C SER A 8 4.20 0.28 14.20
N TYR A 9 4.03 -1.03 14.38
CA TYR A 9 3.74 -1.64 15.70
C TYR A 9 4.76 -2.72 16.11
N SER A 10 5.95 -2.71 15.50
CA SER A 10 7.01 -3.66 15.82
C SER A 10 7.45 -3.64 17.29
N HIS A 11 7.25 -2.52 17.97
CA HIS A 11 7.56 -2.31 19.39
C HIS A 11 6.34 -2.33 20.32
N GLY A 12 5.20 -2.80 19.82
CA GLY A 12 3.97 -2.93 20.59
C GLY A 12 2.80 -2.15 20.00
N PHE A 13 1.63 -2.80 19.98
CA PHE A 13 0.44 -2.24 19.36
C PHE A 13 -0.16 -1.08 20.16
N GLY A 14 -0.10 -1.14 21.50
CA GLY A 14 -0.73 -0.12 22.37
C GLY A 14 -0.20 1.29 22.13
N GLY A 15 1.14 1.45 22.12
CA GLY A 15 1.77 2.74 21.86
C GLY A 15 1.52 3.24 20.44
N ALA A 16 1.60 2.33 19.46
CA ALA A 16 1.35 2.66 18.06
C ALA A 16 -0.10 3.13 17.81
N SER A 17 -1.09 2.48 18.43
CA SER A 17 -2.49 2.90 18.32
C SER A 17 -2.76 4.25 18.95
N GLN A 18 -2.11 4.57 20.08
CA GLN A 18 -2.23 5.89 20.71
C GLN A 18 -1.65 6.98 19.81
N GLU A 19 -0.50 6.72 19.18
CA GLU A 19 0.10 7.65 18.23
C GLU A 19 -0.82 7.93 17.03
N ILE A 20 -1.51 6.91 16.50
CA ILE A 20 -2.48 7.11 15.41
C ILE A 20 -3.62 8.05 15.83
N VAL A 21 -4.13 7.93 17.08
CA VAL A 21 -5.15 8.85 17.61
C VAL A 21 -4.63 10.29 17.70
N GLU A 22 -3.37 10.47 18.05
CA GLU A 22 -2.74 11.81 18.10
C GLU A 22 -2.48 12.37 16.69
N LEU A 23 -2.04 11.54 15.76
CA LEU A 23 -1.88 11.90 14.34
C LEU A 23 -3.23 12.26 13.70
N GLU A 24 -4.31 11.56 14.03
CA GLU A 24 -5.66 11.92 13.58
C GLU A 24 -6.02 13.35 13.96
N LYS A 25 -5.72 13.77 15.18
CA LYS A 25 -5.95 15.14 15.67
C LYS A 25 -5.08 16.16 14.95
N ALA A 26 -3.86 15.76 14.56
CA ALA A 26 -2.92 16.58 13.80
C ALA A 26 -3.19 16.60 12.28
N GLY A 27 -4.28 15.97 11.81
CA GLY A 27 -4.68 16.06 10.40
C GLY A 27 -4.35 14.85 9.55
N LEU A 28 -4.02 13.70 10.13
CA LEU A 28 -3.93 12.44 9.39
C LEU A 28 -5.30 12.06 8.82
N ASP A 29 -5.36 11.62 7.56
CA ASP A 29 -6.60 11.22 6.88
C ASP A 29 -6.74 9.71 6.74
N VAL A 30 -5.64 8.97 6.59
CA VAL A 30 -5.64 7.52 6.36
C VAL A 30 -4.53 6.85 7.16
N VAL A 31 -4.83 5.74 7.81
CA VAL A 31 -3.85 4.83 8.39
C VAL A 31 -3.83 3.51 7.62
N TRP A 32 -2.66 3.09 7.14
CA TRP A 32 -2.43 1.79 6.53
C TRP A 32 -1.94 0.81 7.59
N VAL A 33 -2.67 -0.28 7.82
CA VAL A 33 -2.31 -1.32 8.78
C VAL A 33 -1.67 -2.49 8.02
N PRO A 34 -0.36 -2.73 8.21
CA PRO A 34 0.33 -3.79 7.47
C PRO A 34 -0.01 -5.18 8.01
N GLU A 35 0.00 -6.16 7.10
CA GLU A 35 -0.01 -7.57 7.43
C GLU A 35 1.13 -8.28 6.70
N ALA A 36 2.17 -8.64 7.44
CA ALA A 36 3.27 -9.46 6.94
C ALA A 36 3.25 -10.79 7.72
N TYR A 37 4.39 -11.38 8.03
CA TYR A 37 4.50 -12.49 9.01
C TYR A 37 4.62 -11.92 10.44
N SER A 38 3.60 -11.21 10.88
CA SER A 38 3.49 -10.50 12.16
C SER A 38 2.09 -10.71 12.75
N PHE A 39 1.58 -9.74 13.49
CA PHE A 39 0.21 -9.79 14.01
C PHE A 39 -0.82 -9.66 12.88
N ASP A 40 -2.00 -10.28 13.09
CA ASP A 40 -3.15 -10.16 12.21
C ASP A 40 -3.63 -8.71 12.09
N ALA A 41 -3.73 -8.21 10.88
CA ALA A 41 -4.13 -6.83 10.64
C ALA A 41 -5.62 -6.58 10.92
N VAL A 42 -6.47 -7.58 10.76
CA VAL A 42 -7.94 -7.43 10.95
C VAL A 42 -8.26 -7.09 12.38
N SER A 43 -7.65 -7.78 13.36
CA SER A 43 -7.77 -7.48 14.78
C SER A 43 -7.32 -6.06 15.10
N ALA A 44 -6.18 -5.65 14.52
CA ALA A 44 -5.63 -4.30 14.69
C ALA A 44 -6.55 -3.23 14.10
N MET A 45 -7.09 -3.44 12.90
CA MET A 45 -8.01 -2.51 12.25
C MET A 45 -9.34 -2.39 13.00
N GLY A 46 -9.89 -3.50 13.52
CA GLY A 46 -11.08 -3.46 14.38
C GLY A 46 -10.87 -2.66 15.65
N TYR A 47 -9.69 -2.79 16.28
CA TYR A 47 -9.35 -1.98 17.45
C TYR A 47 -9.23 -0.48 17.12
N LEU A 48 -8.58 -0.14 15.99
CA LEU A 48 -8.47 1.25 15.54
C LEU A 48 -9.83 1.85 15.18
N ALA A 49 -10.76 1.07 14.61
CA ALA A 49 -12.10 1.53 14.31
C ALA A 49 -12.84 2.05 15.56
N ALA A 50 -12.59 1.40 16.72
CA ALA A 50 -13.17 1.82 18.00
C ALA A 50 -12.41 2.96 18.71
N LYS A 51 -11.19 3.29 18.25
CA LYS A 51 -10.32 4.30 18.90
C LYS A 51 -10.23 5.61 18.11
N THR A 52 -10.67 5.63 16.88
CA THR A 52 -10.58 6.77 15.96
C THR A 52 -11.98 7.18 15.51
N ASP A 53 -12.15 8.46 15.17
CA ASP A 53 -13.47 9.01 14.86
C ASP A 53 -13.62 9.37 13.37
N ARG A 54 -12.54 9.75 12.70
CA ARG A 54 -12.58 10.39 11.38
C ARG A 54 -11.72 9.71 10.33
N ILE A 55 -10.53 9.20 10.69
CA ILE A 55 -9.59 8.68 9.70
C ILE A 55 -10.11 7.44 9.00
N THR A 56 -9.74 7.29 7.74
CA THR A 56 -9.89 6.05 7.00
C THR A 56 -8.92 5.01 7.54
N ILE A 57 -9.43 3.84 7.86
CA ILE A 57 -8.64 2.67 8.27
C ILE A 57 -8.49 1.78 7.05
N ALA A 58 -7.26 1.54 6.63
CA ALA A 58 -6.98 0.78 5.43
C ALA A 58 -6.01 -0.36 5.69
N SER A 59 -6.21 -1.49 5.05
CA SER A 59 -5.17 -2.53 5.06
C SER A 59 -3.99 -2.13 4.17
N GLY A 60 -2.80 -2.25 4.67
CA GLY A 60 -1.57 -1.87 3.96
C GLY A 60 -0.50 -2.95 3.92
N ILE A 61 -0.76 -4.14 3.41
CA ILE A 61 -1.91 -4.69 2.68
C ILE A 61 -2.37 -6.01 3.30
N LEU A 62 -3.60 -6.47 3.00
CA LEU A 62 -3.95 -7.88 3.15
C LEU A 62 -3.46 -8.66 1.91
N ASN A 63 -2.75 -9.77 2.14
CA ASN A 63 -2.31 -10.59 1.01
C ASN A 63 -3.46 -11.45 0.45
N ILE A 64 -3.44 -11.64 -0.86
CA ILE A 64 -4.51 -12.33 -1.60
C ILE A 64 -4.52 -13.86 -1.44
N TYR A 65 -3.60 -14.43 -0.69
CA TYR A 65 -3.46 -15.88 -0.53
C TYR A 65 -3.92 -16.38 0.84
N SER A 66 -3.85 -15.56 1.88
CA SER A 66 -4.13 -15.99 3.25
C SER A 66 -5.63 -16.11 3.59
N ARG A 67 -6.51 -15.56 2.74
CA ARG A 67 -7.97 -15.58 2.93
C ARG A 67 -8.66 -16.03 1.66
N SER A 68 -9.76 -16.78 1.79
CA SER A 68 -10.62 -17.01 0.63
C SER A 68 -11.24 -15.69 0.15
N PRO A 69 -11.58 -15.54 -1.15
CA PRO A 69 -12.21 -14.32 -1.65
C PRO A 69 -13.50 -13.93 -0.90
N SER A 70 -14.30 -14.92 -0.52
CA SER A 70 -15.52 -14.69 0.26
C SER A 70 -15.21 -14.16 1.67
N LEU A 71 -14.18 -14.72 2.35
CA LEU A 71 -13.75 -14.22 3.65
C LEU A 71 -13.15 -12.82 3.52
N MET A 72 -12.40 -12.52 2.45
CA MET A 72 -11.88 -11.18 2.19
C MET A 72 -13.03 -10.16 2.06
N ALA A 73 -14.08 -10.50 1.32
CA ALA A 73 -15.26 -9.65 1.20
C ALA A 73 -16.01 -9.46 2.53
N MET A 74 -16.15 -10.52 3.32
CA MET A 74 -16.75 -10.45 4.66
C MET A 74 -15.91 -9.61 5.63
N THR A 75 -14.60 -9.76 5.60
CA THR A 75 -13.66 -8.95 6.41
C THR A 75 -13.81 -7.47 6.11
N ALA A 76 -13.83 -7.11 4.82
CA ALA A 76 -13.99 -5.71 4.42
C ALA A 76 -15.35 -5.15 4.83
N ALA A 77 -16.44 -5.89 4.60
CA ALA A 77 -17.79 -5.46 4.99
C ALA A 77 -17.93 -5.30 6.52
N GLY A 78 -17.34 -6.21 7.30
CA GLY A 78 -17.35 -6.12 8.76
C GLY A 78 -16.56 -4.94 9.30
N LEU A 79 -15.38 -4.66 8.75
CA LEU A 79 -14.57 -3.49 9.13
C LEU A 79 -15.22 -2.17 8.68
N ASP A 80 -15.90 -2.17 7.54
CA ASP A 80 -16.64 -1.02 7.05
C ASP A 80 -17.82 -0.67 7.97
N GLU A 81 -18.57 -1.67 8.40
CA GLU A 81 -19.65 -1.53 9.40
C GLU A 81 -19.12 -1.01 10.73
N LEU A 82 -18.08 -1.66 11.30
CA LEU A 82 -17.48 -1.28 12.57
C LEU A 82 -16.92 0.16 12.59
N SER A 83 -16.44 0.63 11.44
CA SER A 83 -15.87 1.97 11.28
C SER A 83 -16.89 3.00 10.76
N SER A 84 -18.16 2.64 10.58
CA SER A 84 -19.19 3.52 10.02
C SER A 84 -18.78 4.10 8.66
N GLY A 85 -18.35 3.22 7.74
CA GLY A 85 -17.99 3.56 6.37
C GLY A 85 -16.60 4.18 6.18
N ARG A 86 -15.68 4.02 7.14
CA ARG A 86 -14.31 4.54 7.06
C ARG A 86 -13.26 3.49 6.63
N PHE A 87 -13.68 2.32 6.17
CA PHE A 87 -12.74 1.28 5.75
C PHE A 87 -12.34 1.40 4.28
N MET A 88 -11.09 1.03 3.96
CA MET A 88 -10.57 0.84 2.60
C MET A 88 -9.81 -0.49 2.54
N LEU A 89 -10.17 -1.33 1.58
CA LEU A 89 -9.53 -2.63 1.38
C LEU A 89 -8.25 -2.48 0.54
N GLY A 90 -7.10 -2.52 1.19
CA GLY A 90 -5.80 -2.54 0.53
C GLY A 90 -5.33 -3.98 0.29
N LEU A 91 -5.07 -4.33 -0.95
CA LEU A 91 -4.68 -5.67 -1.39
C LEU A 91 -3.31 -5.68 -2.08
N GLY A 92 -2.62 -6.81 -1.96
CA GLY A 92 -1.37 -7.07 -2.67
C GLY A 92 -1.04 -8.56 -2.71
N ALA A 93 -0.12 -8.92 -3.59
CA ALA A 93 0.28 -10.32 -3.76
C ALA A 93 1.31 -10.80 -2.72
N SER A 94 1.95 -9.90 -1.98
CA SER A 94 3.14 -10.21 -1.17
C SER A 94 4.26 -10.82 -2.03
N GLY A 95 5.19 -11.53 -1.42
CA GLY A 95 6.28 -12.22 -2.12
C GLY A 95 6.23 -13.73 -1.93
N PRO A 96 6.81 -14.52 -2.85
CA PRO A 96 6.80 -15.97 -2.76
C PRO A 96 7.45 -16.49 -1.46
N GLN A 97 8.47 -15.81 -0.94
CA GLN A 97 9.12 -16.20 0.33
C GLN A 97 8.14 -16.17 1.51
N VAL A 98 7.23 -15.22 1.55
CA VAL A 98 6.20 -15.12 2.58
C VAL A 98 5.07 -16.10 2.33
N ILE A 99 4.57 -16.16 1.10
CA ILE A 99 3.40 -16.97 0.77
C ILE A 99 3.73 -18.47 0.82
N GLU A 100 4.83 -18.88 0.22
CA GLU A 100 5.24 -20.30 0.22
C GLU A 100 5.96 -20.67 1.52
N GLY A 101 6.83 -19.79 2.03
CA GLY A 101 7.67 -20.07 3.20
C GLY A 101 6.93 -19.97 4.53
N PHE A 102 6.02 -19.03 4.69
CA PHE A 102 5.30 -18.82 5.96
C PHE A 102 3.87 -19.36 5.92
N HIS A 103 3.13 -19.11 4.82
CA HIS A 103 1.74 -19.56 4.70
C HIS A 103 1.60 -20.97 4.11
N GLY A 104 2.64 -21.53 3.48
CA GLY A 104 2.61 -22.87 2.86
C GLY A 104 1.67 -22.97 1.66
N ILE A 105 1.42 -21.88 0.96
CA ILE A 105 0.51 -21.77 -0.17
C ILE A 105 1.31 -21.53 -1.46
N PRO A 106 1.04 -22.23 -2.57
CA PRO A 106 1.72 -21.99 -3.84
C PRO A 106 1.52 -20.56 -4.34
N TYR A 107 2.62 -19.89 -4.71
CA TYR A 107 2.59 -18.54 -5.28
C TYR A 107 2.37 -18.61 -6.78
N ASP A 108 1.12 -18.56 -7.21
CA ASP A 108 0.76 -18.64 -8.62
C ASP A 108 -0.24 -17.58 -9.07
N ALA A 109 -0.14 -17.15 -10.31
CA ALA A 109 -1.06 -16.27 -11.01
C ALA A 109 -1.56 -15.04 -10.20
N PRO A 110 -0.68 -14.24 -9.55
CA PRO A 110 -1.08 -13.17 -8.63
C PRO A 110 -2.00 -12.14 -9.28
N VAL A 111 -1.76 -11.75 -10.53
CA VAL A 111 -2.60 -10.76 -11.24
C VAL A 111 -4.00 -11.30 -11.50
N THR A 112 -4.12 -12.57 -11.90
CA THR A 112 -5.43 -13.22 -12.13
C THR A 112 -6.21 -13.34 -10.82
N ARG A 113 -5.55 -13.82 -9.75
CA ARG A 113 -6.18 -13.93 -8.42
C ARG A 113 -6.67 -12.58 -7.91
N LEU A 114 -5.85 -11.55 -8.03
CA LEU A 114 -6.18 -10.22 -7.57
C LEU A 114 -7.41 -9.66 -8.29
N ARG A 115 -7.48 -9.81 -9.63
CA ARG A 115 -8.65 -9.41 -10.42
C ARG A 115 -9.91 -10.14 -9.97
N GLU A 116 -9.86 -11.45 -9.85
CA GLU A 116 -11.02 -12.27 -9.46
C GLU A 116 -11.47 -11.95 -8.02
N ILE A 117 -10.55 -11.69 -7.09
CA ILE A 117 -10.89 -11.26 -5.72
C ILE A 117 -11.63 -9.92 -5.73
N ILE A 118 -11.17 -8.94 -6.51
CA ILE A 118 -11.85 -7.64 -6.64
C ILE A 118 -13.28 -7.84 -7.16
N GLU A 119 -13.45 -8.63 -8.21
CA GLU A 119 -14.75 -8.92 -8.79
C GLU A 119 -15.68 -9.63 -7.78
N ILE A 120 -15.16 -10.62 -7.05
CA ILE A 120 -15.92 -11.35 -6.02
C ILE A 120 -16.31 -10.42 -4.88
N CYS A 121 -15.38 -9.60 -4.37
CA CYS A 121 -15.66 -8.65 -3.30
C CYS A 121 -16.81 -7.70 -3.68
N ARG A 122 -16.74 -7.10 -4.85
CA ARG A 122 -17.78 -6.18 -5.35
C ARG A 122 -19.14 -6.86 -5.49
N LYS A 123 -19.19 -8.08 -6.04
CA LYS A 123 -20.43 -8.86 -6.11
C LYS A 123 -21.02 -9.14 -4.74
N VAL A 124 -20.18 -9.47 -3.75
CA VAL A 124 -20.63 -9.76 -2.38
C VAL A 124 -21.21 -8.51 -1.73
N TRP A 125 -20.56 -7.35 -1.89
CA TRP A 125 -21.00 -6.09 -1.26
C TRP A 125 -22.25 -5.51 -1.89
N LEU A 126 -22.34 -5.52 -3.23
CA LEU A 126 -23.53 -5.08 -3.97
C LEU A 126 -24.77 -5.92 -3.62
N ARG A 127 -24.59 -7.20 -3.37
CA ARG A 127 -25.61 -8.12 -2.86
C ARG A 127 -26.88 -8.24 -3.73
N ASP A 128 -26.83 -7.86 -5.00
CA ASP A 128 -27.98 -7.98 -5.91
C ASP A 128 -28.39 -9.45 -6.09
N GLU A 129 -27.41 -10.31 -6.32
CA GLU A 129 -27.60 -11.72 -6.59
C GLU A 129 -26.85 -12.61 -5.59
N LYS A 130 -27.17 -13.90 -5.58
CA LYS A 130 -26.36 -14.90 -4.89
C LYS A 130 -24.99 -14.98 -5.57
N LEU A 131 -23.92 -15.07 -4.76
CA LEU A 131 -22.56 -15.10 -5.28
C LEU A 131 -22.35 -16.26 -6.24
N ASN A 132 -22.07 -15.92 -7.49
CA ASN A 132 -21.66 -16.82 -8.54
C ASN A 132 -20.44 -16.25 -9.26
N HIS A 133 -19.34 -17.01 -9.30
CA HIS A 133 -18.10 -16.63 -9.96
C HIS A 133 -17.47 -17.88 -10.62
N ASN A 134 -17.26 -17.82 -11.91
CA ASN A 134 -16.63 -18.87 -12.68
C ASN A 134 -15.32 -18.35 -13.28
N GLY A 135 -14.31 -18.17 -12.41
CA GLY A 135 -13.01 -17.68 -12.77
C GLY A 135 -12.00 -18.79 -13.06
N LYS A 136 -10.80 -18.39 -13.44
CA LYS A 136 -9.66 -19.30 -13.70
C LYS A 136 -9.05 -19.84 -12.40
N LYS A 137 -9.12 -19.05 -11.32
CA LYS A 137 -8.52 -19.37 -10.02
C LYS A 137 -9.55 -19.60 -8.93
N TYR A 138 -10.72 -19.02 -9.06
CA TYR A 138 -11.81 -19.20 -8.10
C TYR A 138 -13.09 -19.58 -8.82
N GLN A 139 -13.72 -20.65 -8.35
CA GLN A 139 -15.05 -21.08 -8.77
C GLN A 139 -15.95 -21.12 -7.55
N ILE A 140 -17.00 -20.29 -7.52
CA ILE A 140 -17.93 -20.16 -6.41
C ILE A 140 -19.36 -20.18 -6.96
N PRO A 141 -20.21 -21.15 -6.59
CA PRO A 141 -19.90 -22.31 -5.74
C PRO A 141 -18.89 -23.25 -6.38
N LEU A 142 -18.25 -24.07 -5.55
CA LEU A 142 -17.34 -25.10 -6.01
C LEU A 142 -18.08 -26.09 -6.95
N PRO A 143 -17.47 -26.48 -8.07
CA PRO A 143 -18.05 -27.53 -8.94
C PRO A 143 -18.36 -28.82 -8.18
N LYS A 144 -19.49 -29.47 -8.54
CA LYS A 144 -20.02 -30.63 -7.78
C LYS A 144 -19.03 -31.79 -7.71
N ASP A 145 -18.22 -31.99 -8.73
CA ASP A 145 -17.19 -33.02 -8.84
C ASP A 145 -15.91 -32.75 -8.05
N GLN A 146 -15.74 -31.51 -7.53
CA GLN A 146 -14.57 -31.09 -6.77
C GLN A 146 -14.80 -31.07 -5.25
N GLY A 147 -15.97 -31.51 -4.77
CA GLY A 147 -16.31 -31.53 -3.35
C GLY A 147 -17.46 -32.48 -3.05
N THR A 148 -18.25 -32.14 -2.03
CA THR A 148 -19.42 -32.96 -1.62
C THR A 148 -20.60 -32.92 -2.62
N GLY A 149 -20.58 -32.00 -3.58
CA GLY A 149 -21.69 -31.72 -4.48
C GLY A 149 -22.87 -30.95 -3.88
N LEU A 150 -22.77 -30.54 -2.61
CA LEU A 150 -23.83 -29.84 -1.86
C LEU A 150 -23.69 -28.28 -1.91
N GLY A 151 -22.64 -27.76 -2.54
CA GLY A 151 -22.41 -26.32 -2.65
C GLY A 151 -23.50 -25.61 -3.44
N ILE A 152 -24.11 -24.57 -2.85
CA ILE A 152 -25.10 -23.72 -3.50
C ILE A 152 -24.67 -22.24 -3.41
N PRO A 153 -25.07 -21.39 -4.36
CA PRO A 153 -24.80 -19.96 -4.27
C PRO A 153 -25.46 -19.33 -3.04
N LEU A 154 -24.72 -18.52 -2.30
CA LEU A 154 -25.19 -17.82 -1.10
C LEU A 154 -25.03 -16.30 -1.26
N LYS A 155 -25.78 -15.52 -0.48
CA LYS A 155 -25.54 -14.10 -0.24
C LYS A 155 -24.96 -13.94 1.16
N ILE A 156 -24.16 -12.89 1.37
CA ILE A 156 -23.81 -12.42 2.72
C ILE A 156 -25.11 -12.12 3.49
N ILE A 157 -25.19 -12.53 4.76
CA ILE A 157 -26.41 -12.42 5.55
C ILE A 157 -26.78 -10.96 5.82
N ASN A 158 -25.79 -10.20 6.29
CA ASN A 158 -25.95 -8.78 6.59
C ASN A 158 -25.95 -7.93 5.30
N HIS A 159 -26.62 -6.79 5.35
CA HIS A 159 -26.41 -5.76 4.34
C HIS A 159 -25.11 -5.02 4.67
N PRO A 160 -24.15 -4.88 3.75
CA PRO A 160 -22.96 -4.06 3.95
C PRO A 160 -23.35 -2.61 4.23
N TYR A 161 -22.55 -1.92 5.01
CA TYR A 161 -22.73 -0.48 5.28
C TYR A 161 -22.63 0.35 3.98
N ARG A 162 -21.71 -0.02 3.09
CA ARG A 162 -21.61 0.51 1.72
C ARG A 162 -21.62 -0.63 0.70
N GLU A 163 -22.32 -0.44 -0.39
CA GLU A 163 -22.32 -1.36 -1.53
C GLU A 163 -21.01 -1.31 -2.33
N GLU A 164 -20.27 -0.20 -2.21
CA GLU A 164 -18.95 0.01 -2.79
C GLU A 164 -17.94 0.42 -1.72
N ILE A 165 -17.14 -0.54 -1.26
CA ILE A 165 -16.00 -0.30 -0.35
C ILE A 165 -14.78 0.01 -1.23
N PRO A 166 -14.05 1.12 -1.01
CA PRO A 166 -12.88 1.45 -1.81
C PRO A 166 -11.80 0.36 -1.74
N ILE A 167 -11.18 0.06 -2.88
CA ILE A 167 -10.10 -0.91 -3.01
C ILE A 167 -8.81 -0.20 -3.43
N ALA A 168 -7.76 -0.36 -2.62
CA ALA A 168 -6.40 0.07 -2.94
C ALA A 168 -5.53 -1.12 -3.34
N LEU A 169 -4.65 -0.95 -4.32
CA LEU A 169 -3.73 -2.00 -4.74
C LEU A 169 -2.27 -1.56 -4.59
N ALA A 170 -1.47 -2.42 -3.93
CA ALA A 170 -0.02 -2.28 -3.88
C ALA A 170 0.60 -3.12 -5.00
N THR A 171 0.98 -2.48 -6.09
CA THR A 171 1.48 -3.13 -7.31
C THR A 171 2.64 -2.35 -7.90
N LEU A 172 3.60 -3.07 -8.54
CA LEU A 172 4.81 -2.48 -9.15
C LEU A 172 5.02 -2.93 -10.59
N GLY A 173 4.67 -4.17 -10.92
CA GLY A 173 4.88 -4.72 -12.25
C GLY A 173 3.89 -4.14 -13.28
N GLU A 174 4.31 -3.97 -14.51
CA GLU A 174 3.55 -3.32 -15.59
C GLU A 174 2.10 -3.84 -15.73
N LYS A 175 1.92 -5.17 -15.82
CA LYS A 175 0.58 -5.77 -15.94
C LYS A 175 -0.30 -5.52 -14.72
N SER A 176 0.27 -5.54 -13.53
CA SER A 176 -0.46 -5.30 -12.29
C SER A 176 -0.79 -3.82 -12.09
N VAL A 177 0.09 -2.89 -12.50
CA VAL A 177 -0.18 -1.45 -12.47
C VAL A 177 -1.27 -1.08 -13.49
N ALA A 178 -1.23 -1.65 -14.70
CA ALA A 178 -2.31 -1.45 -15.67
C ALA A 178 -3.66 -1.94 -15.13
N MET A 179 -3.70 -3.12 -14.48
CA MET A 179 -4.92 -3.59 -13.81
C MET A 179 -5.34 -2.70 -12.65
N THR A 180 -4.41 -2.14 -11.89
CA THR A 180 -4.70 -1.18 -10.83
C THR A 180 -5.40 0.05 -11.38
N ALA A 181 -4.87 0.65 -12.45
CA ALA A 181 -5.48 1.81 -13.09
C ALA A 181 -6.86 1.50 -13.70
N GLU A 182 -7.09 0.26 -14.15
CA GLU A 182 -8.38 -0.20 -14.66
C GLU A 182 -9.41 -0.38 -13.54
N LEU A 183 -9.04 -1.05 -12.44
CA LEU A 183 -10.00 -1.60 -11.49
C LEU A 183 -10.01 -0.96 -10.10
N ALA A 184 -8.88 -0.44 -9.62
CA ALA A 184 -8.76 0.02 -8.24
C ALA A 184 -9.28 1.45 -8.04
N ASP A 185 -9.59 1.80 -6.79
CA ASP A 185 -9.91 3.15 -6.40
C ASP A 185 -8.66 3.92 -5.96
N ALA A 186 -7.65 3.19 -5.46
CA ALA A 186 -6.36 3.75 -5.08
C ALA A 186 -5.18 2.86 -5.48
N TRP A 187 -4.03 3.47 -5.68
CA TRP A 187 -2.75 2.82 -5.94
C TRP A 187 -1.72 3.19 -4.89
N LEU A 188 -1.02 2.18 -4.38
CA LEU A 188 0.08 2.28 -3.42
C LEU A 188 1.39 1.86 -4.10
N PRO A 189 2.05 2.74 -4.85
CA PRO A 189 3.39 2.46 -5.36
C PRO A 189 4.41 2.45 -4.22
N ALA A 190 5.37 1.53 -4.28
CA ALA A 190 6.57 1.65 -3.48
C ALA A 190 7.68 2.33 -4.29
N PHE A 191 8.58 3.05 -3.60
CA PHE A 191 9.73 3.72 -4.23
C PHE A 191 9.36 4.72 -5.33
N PHE A 192 8.28 5.45 -5.14
CA PHE A 192 7.83 6.45 -6.10
C PHE A 192 8.75 7.67 -6.08
N MET A 193 9.37 7.97 -7.23
CA MET A 193 10.11 9.18 -7.50
C MET A 193 9.36 9.98 -8.55
N ALA A 194 8.93 11.19 -8.22
CA ALA A 194 8.05 11.99 -9.07
C ALA A 194 8.60 12.15 -10.49
N GLU A 195 9.84 12.59 -10.61
CA GLU A 195 10.50 12.92 -11.87
C GLU A 195 10.72 11.72 -12.80
N GLY A 196 10.81 10.50 -12.24
CA GLY A 196 11.02 9.25 -12.99
C GLY A 196 9.76 8.39 -13.16
N SER A 197 8.66 8.75 -12.50
CA SER A 197 7.47 7.89 -12.40
C SER A 197 6.83 7.56 -13.74
N ASP A 198 6.81 8.50 -14.68
CA ASP A 198 6.24 8.27 -16.02
C ASP A 198 7.06 7.25 -16.82
N ALA A 199 8.39 7.30 -16.74
CA ALA A 199 9.27 6.33 -17.40
C ALA A 199 9.09 4.90 -16.85
N VAL A 200 8.73 4.76 -15.58
CA VAL A 200 8.53 3.45 -14.92
C VAL A 200 7.12 2.90 -15.14
N TRP A 201 6.08 3.73 -14.99
CA TRP A 201 4.70 3.27 -14.92
C TRP A 201 3.72 4.02 -15.84
N GLY A 202 4.15 5.08 -16.52
CA GLY A 202 3.25 5.93 -17.32
C GLY A 202 2.46 5.15 -18.35
N ASP A 203 3.10 4.28 -19.12
CA ASP A 203 2.42 3.46 -20.15
C ASP A 203 1.42 2.49 -19.54
N ALA A 204 1.77 1.85 -18.42
CA ALA A 204 0.88 0.94 -17.72
C ALA A 204 -0.35 1.66 -17.16
N LEU A 205 -0.15 2.83 -16.54
CA LEU A 205 -1.24 3.66 -16.01
C LEU A 205 -2.17 4.12 -17.15
N ARG A 206 -1.61 4.61 -18.26
CA ARG A 206 -2.39 5.02 -19.44
C ARG A 206 -3.17 3.85 -20.06
N ALA A 207 -2.54 2.68 -20.16
CA ALA A 207 -3.20 1.48 -20.70
C ALA A 207 -4.37 1.00 -19.82
N GLY A 208 -4.22 1.07 -18.49
CA GLY A 208 -5.30 0.74 -17.56
C GLY A 208 -6.41 1.78 -17.56
N ALA A 209 -6.06 3.07 -17.56
CA ALA A 209 -7.02 4.17 -17.59
C ALA A 209 -7.96 4.10 -18.80
N LYS A 210 -7.47 3.67 -19.97
CA LYS A 210 -8.28 3.44 -21.17
C LYS A 210 -9.35 2.36 -21.01
N LYS A 211 -9.18 1.44 -20.06
CA LYS A 211 -10.11 0.33 -19.78
C LYS A 211 -10.99 0.61 -18.56
N ARG A 212 -10.67 1.67 -17.82
CA ARG A 212 -11.42 2.04 -16.62
C ARG A 212 -12.85 2.41 -16.96
N ASP A 213 -13.78 1.92 -16.18
CA ASP A 213 -15.20 2.31 -16.26
C ASP A 213 -15.30 3.84 -16.08
N PRO A 214 -15.91 4.57 -17.04
CA PRO A 214 -16.08 6.03 -16.95
C PRO A 214 -16.89 6.50 -15.73
N GLY A 215 -17.73 5.62 -15.17
CA GLY A 215 -18.50 5.91 -13.95
C GLY A 215 -17.67 5.88 -12.67
N ARG A 216 -16.43 5.35 -12.72
CA ARG A 216 -15.55 5.34 -11.55
C ARG A 216 -14.79 6.64 -11.40
N PRO A 217 -14.58 7.12 -10.16
CA PRO A 217 -13.69 8.26 -9.90
C PRO A 217 -12.28 8.00 -10.47
N PRO A 218 -11.50 9.05 -10.75
CA PRO A 218 -10.08 8.90 -11.09
C PRO A 218 -9.32 8.09 -10.03
N LEU A 219 -8.25 7.40 -10.46
CA LEU A 219 -7.39 6.65 -9.55
C LEU A 219 -6.71 7.59 -8.54
N ASP A 220 -6.87 7.32 -7.25
CA ASP A 220 -6.15 8.04 -6.19
C ASP A 220 -4.74 7.44 -6.05
N ILE A 221 -3.68 8.24 -6.14
CA ILE A 221 -2.29 7.79 -6.09
C ILE A 221 -1.69 8.22 -4.75
N TYR A 222 -1.37 7.23 -3.91
CA TYR A 222 -0.78 7.41 -2.59
C TYR A 222 0.74 7.23 -2.64
N ALA A 223 1.46 8.31 -2.79
CA ALA A 223 2.92 8.30 -2.82
C ALA A 223 3.52 9.39 -1.93
N GLY A 224 4.78 9.25 -1.58
CA GLY A 224 5.48 10.17 -0.70
C GLY A 224 6.79 9.57 -0.23
N GLY A 225 7.16 9.79 1.01
CA GLY A 225 8.40 9.30 1.59
C GLY A 225 8.50 9.68 3.07
N SER A 226 9.71 9.71 3.58
CA SER A 226 9.96 10.15 4.96
C SER A 226 9.69 11.66 5.12
N VAL A 227 9.12 12.04 6.24
CA VAL A 227 8.78 13.44 6.56
C VAL A 227 9.48 13.89 7.84
N ALA A 228 10.21 14.99 7.75
CA ALA A 228 10.69 15.79 8.88
C ALA A 228 10.84 17.24 8.42
N ILE A 229 10.06 18.16 8.98
CA ILE A 229 9.99 19.55 8.53
C ILE A 229 10.67 20.45 9.54
N GLY A 230 11.70 21.16 9.12
CA GLY A 230 12.50 22.05 9.95
C GLY A 230 13.88 22.31 9.37
N ASN A 231 14.68 23.08 10.09
CA ASN A 231 16.06 23.39 9.70
C ASN A 231 17.04 22.32 10.23
N ASN A 232 18.10 22.05 9.46
CA ASN A 232 19.19 21.13 9.83
C ASN A 232 18.73 19.67 10.06
N LEU A 233 17.71 19.22 9.31
CA LEU A 233 17.15 17.85 9.40
C LEU A 233 17.57 16.97 8.21
N GLU A 234 18.44 17.46 7.32
CA GLU A 234 18.82 16.77 6.08
C GLU A 234 19.39 15.37 6.34
N SER A 235 20.15 15.21 7.45
CA SER A 235 20.70 13.91 7.88
C SER A 235 19.62 12.86 8.21
N TYR A 236 18.38 13.28 8.48
CA TYR A 236 17.28 12.35 8.71
C TYR A 236 16.91 11.55 7.46
N ARG A 237 17.27 12.02 6.26
CA ARG A 237 17.11 11.26 5.01
C ARG A 237 17.85 9.93 5.06
N ASP A 238 19.00 9.88 5.73
CA ASP A 238 19.82 8.69 5.89
C ASP A 238 19.10 7.56 6.66
N MET A 239 18.11 7.90 7.49
CA MET A 239 17.30 6.91 8.20
C MET A 239 16.52 5.98 7.25
N SER A 240 16.31 6.39 6.01
CA SER A 240 15.64 5.58 4.98
C SER A 240 16.56 4.55 4.30
N ARG A 241 17.91 4.70 4.44
CA ARG A 241 18.88 3.88 3.70
C ARG A 241 18.76 2.39 4.00
N SER A 242 18.59 2.01 5.26
CA SER A 242 18.48 0.59 5.65
C SER A 242 17.27 -0.08 5.01
N GLY A 243 16.12 0.59 5.01
CA GLY A 243 14.91 0.11 4.33
C GLY A 243 15.10 0.01 2.82
N ILE A 244 15.66 1.03 2.18
CA ILE A 244 15.92 1.03 0.72
C ILE A 244 16.89 -0.11 0.36
N ALA A 245 17.99 -0.27 1.11
CA ALA A 245 18.97 -1.33 0.87
C ALA A 245 18.36 -2.73 1.00
N LEU A 246 17.48 -2.94 2.00
CA LEU A 246 16.75 -4.19 2.17
C LEU A 246 15.89 -4.50 0.93
N TYR A 247 15.09 -3.55 0.46
CA TYR A 247 14.17 -3.78 -0.65
C TYR A 247 14.92 -3.90 -1.98
N VAL A 248 15.81 -2.98 -2.30
CA VAL A 248 16.57 -2.98 -3.57
C VAL A 248 17.57 -4.13 -3.62
N GLY A 249 18.18 -4.48 -2.47
CA GLY A 249 19.20 -5.51 -2.38
C GLY A 249 18.69 -6.92 -2.05
N GLY A 250 17.74 -7.05 -1.11
CA GLY A 250 17.41 -8.33 -0.47
C GLY A 250 16.00 -8.88 -0.73
N MET A 251 15.08 -8.10 -1.29
CA MET A 251 13.69 -8.55 -1.47
C MET A 251 13.50 -9.30 -2.78
N GLY A 252 13.34 -10.61 -2.69
CA GLY A 252 13.14 -11.50 -3.84
C GLY A 252 14.42 -12.20 -4.30
N ALA A 253 14.30 -13.03 -5.33
CA ALA A 253 15.45 -13.66 -5.97
C ALA A 253 16.26 -12.63 -6.77
N LYS A 254 17.57 -12.85 -6.92
CA LYS A 254 18.50 -11.91 -7.55
C LYS A 254 17.97 -11.36 -8.89
N ASP A 255 17.38 -12.22 -9.72
CA ASP A 255 16.90 -11.86 -11.07
C ASP A 255 15.40 -11.49 -11.12
N LYS A 256 14.70 -11.45 -9.97
CA LYS A 256 13.26 -11.21 -9.86
C LYS A 256 12.90 -10.19 -8.78
N ASN A 257 13.80 -9.29 -8.46
CA ASN A 257 13.53 -8.21 -7.51
C ASN A 257 12.90 -7.02 -8.24
N PHE A 258 11.59 -6.82 -8.07
CA PHE A 258 10.86 -5.71 -8.67
C PHE A 258 11.35 -4.34 -8.20
N TYR A 259 11.77 -4.20 -6.95
CA TYR A 259 12.27 -2.93 -6.41
C TYR A 259 13.62 -2.55 -7.03
N ASN A 260 14.51 -3.52 -7.25
CA ASN A 260 15.76 -3.33 -7.98
C ASN A 260 15.49 -2.89 -9.43
N GLN A 261 14.50 -3.52 -10.10
CA GLN A 261 14.10 -3.14 -11.46
C GLN A 261 13.55 -1.70 -11.53
N VAL A 262 12.78 -1.25 -10.54
CA VAL A 262 12.30 0.13 -10.43
C VAL A 262 13.49 1.09 -10.31
N PHE A 263 14.45 0.76 -9.46
CA PHE A 263 15.64 1.58 -9.26
C PHE A 263 16.47 1.72 -10.56
N ARG A 264 16.65 0.62 -11.31
CA ARG A 264 17.28 0.64 -12.64
C ARG A 264 16.53 1.53 -13.62
N LYS A 265 15.21 1.44 -13.68
CA LYS A 265 14.38 2.27 -14.57
C LYS A 265 14.44 3.76 -14.26
N TYR A 266 14.84 4.13 -13.06
CA TYR A 266 15.14 5.51 -12.68
C TYR A 266 16.52 6.01 -13.14
N GLY A 267 17.31 5.16 -13.81
CA GLY A 267 18.66 5.50 -14.26
C GLY A 267 19.76 5.22 -13.24
N TYR A 268 19.45 4.40 -12.22
CA TYR A 268 20.40 3.97 -11.18
C TYR A 268 20.83 2.51 -11.38
N GLU A 269 21.19 2.11 -12.60
CA GLU A 269 21.53 0.72 -12.95
C GLU A 269 22.75 0.21 -12.19
N GLU A 270 23.82 1.01 -12.14
CA GLU A 270 25.08 0.66 -11.48
C GLU A 270 24.88 0.57 -9.96
N GLU A 271 24.17 1.52 -9.38
CA GLU A 271 23.88 1.55 -7.95
C GLU A 271 22.94 0.40 -7.55
N ALA A 272 21.93 0.09 -8.36
CA ALA A 272 21.02 -1.03 -8.12
C ALA A 272 21.78 -2.37 -8.08
N GLU A 273 22.76 -2.56 -8.95
CA GLU A 273 23.62 -3.73 -8.99
C GLU A 273 24.56 -3.77 -7.78
N ALA A 274 25.21 -2.66 -7.47
CA ALA A 274 26.10 -2.53 -6.31
C ALA A 274 25.36 -2.81 -4.99
N ILE A 275 24.21 -2.18 -4.77
CA ILE A 275 23.37 -2.38 -3.59
C ILE A 275 22.99 -3.86 -3.43
N GLN A 276 22.55 -4.51 -4.51
CA GLN A 276 22.15 -5.92 -4.47
C GLN A 276 23.32 -6.85 -4.16
N ASN A 277 24.46 -6.67 -4.82
CA ASN A 277 25.63 -7.50 -4.61
C ASN A 277 26.20 -7.35 -3.18
N LEU A 278 26.27 -6.12 -2.67
CA LEU A 278 26.71 -5.83 -1.32
C LEU A 278 25.75 -6.42 -0.27
N TYR A 279 24.45 -6.22 -0.47
CA TYR A 279 23.45 -6.71 0.48
C TYR A 279 23.44 -8.24 0.56
N LEU A 280 23.44 -8.93 -0.57
CA LEU A 280 23.44 -10.40 -0.65
C LEU A 280 24.73 -11.03 -0.13
N SER A 281 25.86 -10.30 -0.17
CA SER A 281 27.14 -10.73 0.45
C SER A 281 27.23 -10.42 1.96
N GLY A 282 26.17 -9.87 2.56
CA GLY A 282 26.11 -9.53 3.99
C GLY A 282 26.72 -8.16 4.35
N ARG A 283 27.23 -7.41 3.37
CA ARG A 283 27.85 -6.08 3.54
C ARG A 283 26.77 -5.00 3.58
N LYS A 284 25.85 -5.07 4.53
CA LYS A 284 24.64 -4.25 4.58
C LYS A 284 24.92 -2.76 4.69
N SER A 285 25.85 -2.35 5.56
CA SER A 285 26.21 -0.93 5.74
C SER A 285 26.82 -0.32 4.47
N GLU A 286 27.54 -1.11 3.66
CA GLU A 286 28.07 -0.64 2.39
C GLU A 286 26.97 -0.56 1.33
N ALA A 287 26.00 -1.47 1.36
CA ALA A 287 24.81 -1.40 0.51
C ALA A 287 23.98 -0.12 0.82
N GLU A 288 23.84 0.23 2.09
CA GLU A 288 23.21 1.48 2.54
C GLU A 288 23.95 2.72 2.03
N ALA A 289 25.29 2.73 2.12
CA ALA A 289 26.14 3.81 1.63
C ALA A 289 26.10 3.97 0.10
N ALA A 290 25.84 2.90 -0.64
CA ALA A 290 25.73 2.90 -2.09
C ALA A 290 24.43 3.55 -2.62
N ILE A 291 23.47 3.90 -1.76
CA ILE A 291 22.24 4.57 -2.18
C ILE A 291 22.56 6.03 -2.51
N PRO A 292 22.25 6.53 -3.73
CA PRO A 292 22.55 7.90 -4.13
C PRO A 292 21.83 8.94 -3.27
N GLN A 293 22.53 10.01 -2.92
CA GLN A 293 21.93 11.13 -2.20
C GLN A 293 20.81 11.79 -3.02
N SER A 294 21.00 11.92 -4.33
CA SER A 294 19.99 12.44 -5.26
C SER A 294 18.66 11.68 -5.19
N TYR A 295 18.71 10.34 -5.00
CA TYR A 295 17.51 9.53 -4.81
C TYR A 295 16.82 9.84 -3.48
N LEU A 296 17.57 9.95 -2.38
CA LEU A 296 17.03 10.31 -1.06
C LEU A 296 16.38 11.70 -1.09
N ASP A 297 17.02 12.66 -1.74
CA ASP A 297 16.50 14.03 -1.88
C ASP A 297 15.20 14.04 -2.71
N ALA A 298 15.14 13.27 -3.80
CA ALA A 298 13.96 13.19 -4.66
C ALA A 298 12.77 12.45 -4.04
N THR A 299 13.01 11.53 -3.10
CA THR A 299 11.98 10.65 -2.52
C THR A 299 11.64 10.95 -1.07
N SER A 300 12.12 12.07 -0.50
CA SER A 300 11.82 12.47 0.87
C SER A 300 11.15 13.85 0.95
N LEU A 301 10.41 14.07 2.02
CA LEU A 301 9.86 15.35 2.47
C LEU A 301 10.59 15.79 3.76
N VAL A 302 11.94 15.76 3.71
CA VAL A 302 12.81 16.05 4.85
C VAL A 302 13.63 17.29 4.57
N GLY A 303 13.50 18.33 5.41
CA GLY A 303 14.23 19.58 5.28
C GLY A 303 13.38 20.81 5.60
N SER A 304 13.81 21.98 5.11
CA SER A 304 13.09 23.24 5.31
C SER A 304 11.67 23.22 4.71
N GLU A 305 10.79 24.10 5.20
CA GLU A 305 9.43 24.23 4.64
C GLU A 305 9.46 24.52 3.12
N GLY A 306 10.40 25.32 2.64
CA GLY A 306 10.57 25.62 1.21
C GLY A 306 10.87 24.35 0.40
N PHE A 307 11.84 23.56 0.86
CA PHE A 307 12.18 22.29 0.21
C PHE A 307 10.97 21.33 0.17
N VAL A 308 10.29 21.16 1.31
CA VAL A 308 9.11 20.26 1.38
C VAL A 308 7.98 20.73 0.45
N LYS A 309 7.75 22.05 0.39
CA LYS A 309 6.77 22.64 -0.53
C LYS A 309 7.11 22.34 -1.98
N ASP A 310 8.36 22.50 -2.40
CA ASP A 310 8.79 22.19 -3.77
C ASP A 310 8.60 20.70 -4.10
N ARG A 311 8.89 19.82 -3.16
CA ARG A 311 8.63 18.37 -3.31
C ARG A 311 7.15 18.04 -3.42
N LEU A 312 6.28 18.69 -2.63
CA LEU A 312 4.83 18.52 -2.72
C LEU A 312 4.29 18.97 -4.08
N VAL A 313 4.79 20.10 -4.61
CA VAL A 313 4.44 20.57 -5.94
C VAL A 313 4.88 19.56 -7.01
N ALA A 314 6.10 19.01 -6.91
CA ALA A 314 6.59 18.00 -7.84
C ALA A 314 5.73 16.72 -7.78
N LEU A 315 5.41 16.20 -6.61
CA LEU A 315 4.54 15.04 -6.45
C LEU A 315 3.17 15.27 -7.09
N LYS A 316 2.55 16.42 -6.83
CA LYS A 316 1.24 16.78 -7.40
C LYS A 316 1.29 16.90 -8.93
N ALA A 317 2.34 17.50 -9.49
CA ALA A 317 2.54 17.64 -10.94
C ALA A 317 2.70 16.29 -11.64
N HIS A 318 3.18 15.26 -10.93
CA HIS A 318 3.33 13.88 -11.44
C HIS A 318 2.18 12.95 -11.01
N GLY A 319 1.02 13.50 -10.69
CA GLY A 319 -0.23 12.76 -10.51
C GLY A 319 -0.48 12.21 -9.11
N VAL A 320 0.36 12.52 -8.12
CA VAL A 320 0.10 12.13 -6.73
C VAL A 320 -1.07 12.97 -6.19
N THR A 321 -2.10 12.30 -5.75
CA THR A 321 -3.34 12.90 -5.23
C THR A 321 -3.39 12.84 -3.71
N SER A 322 -2.73 11.85 -3.13
CA SER A 322 -2.66 11.60 -1.69
C SER A 322 -1.24 11.24 -1.27
N LEU A 323 -0.83 11.67 -0.10
CA LEU A 323 0.51 11.37 0.43
C LEU A 323 0.48 10.06 1.23
N ASN A 324 1.46 9.19 0.99
CA ASN A 324 1.79 8.07 1.86
C ASN A 324 3.17 8.30 2.44
N VAL A 325 3.24 8.64 3.74
CA VAL A 325 4.45 9.14 4.37
C VAL A 325 4.82 8.40 5.65
N SER A 326 6.09 8.47 6.02
CA SER A 326 6.61 8.03 7.31
C SER A 326 7.12 9.23 8.08
N PHE A 327 6.46 9.59 9.18
CA PHE A 327 6.91 10.68 10.03
C PHE A 327 8.16 10.25 10.81
N LEU A 328 9.25 11.00 10.65
CA LEU A 328 10.49 10.78 11.39
C LEU A 328 10.44 11.55 12.72
N GLY A 329 11.20 11.08 13.68
CA GLY A 329 11.32 11.70 15.01
C GLY A 329 11.61 10.66 16.08
N THR A 330 12.27 11.07 17.13
CA THR A 330 12.66 10.20 18.26
C THR A 330 11.48 9.96 19.21
N THR A 331 10.51 10.87 19.22
CA THR A 331 9.30 10.80 20.05
C THR A 331 8.02 10.84 19.21
N SER A 332 6.92 10.35 19.75
CA SER A 332 5.59 10.48 19.15
C SER A 332 5.21 11.96 18.95
N SER A 333 5.54 12.80 19.93
CA SER A 333 5.25 14.24 19.87
C SER A 333 5.94 14.93 18.67
N GLU A 334 7.20 14.60 18.36
CA GLU A 334 7.90 15.12 17.19
C GLU A 334 7.19 14.67 15.89
N ARG A 335 6.83 13.40 15.78
CA ARG A 335 6.13 12.87 14.60
C ARG A 335 4.76 13.52 14.40
N VAL A 336 4.02 13.78 15.48
CA VAL A 336 2.75 14.51 15.45
C VAL A 336 2.95 15.96 14.99
N GLN A 337 3.98 16.64 15.48
CA GLN A 337 4.34 18.01 15.04
C GLN A 337 4.65 18.06 13.55
N HIS A 338 5.36 17.06 13.00
CA HIS A 338 5.62 16.99 11.56
C HIS A 338 4.34 16.72 10.75
N CYS A 339 3.39 15.99 11.29
CA CYS A 339 2.07 15.80 10.65
C CYS A 339 1.30 17.13 10.57
N ASP A 340 1.22 17.86 11.66
CA ASP A 340 0.59 19.19 11.71
C ASP A 340 1.26 20.18 10.75
N ALA A 341 2.58 20.25 10.78
CA ALA A 341 3.34 21.10 9.86
C ALA A 341 3.10 20.73 8.38
N LEU A 342 3.05 19.43 8.06
CA LEU A 342 2.75 18.97 6.70
C LEU A 342 1.32 19.36 6.28
N ARG A 343 0.33 19.23 7.16
CA ARG A 343 -1.04 19.66 6.92
C ARG A 343 -1.11 21.15 6.59
N ASN A 344 -0.47 21.98 7.40
CA ASN A 344 -0.39 23.43 7.20
C ASN A 344 0.28 23.82 5.87
N LEU A 345 1.28 23.05 5.40
CA LEU A 345 1.91 23.28 4.10
C LEU A 345 0.99 22.89 2.93
N ILE A 346 0.29 21.77 3.04
CA ILE A 346 -0.65 21.30 2.00
C ILE A 346 -1.78 22.32 1.79
N GLU A 347 -2.27 22.95 2.84
CA GLU A 347 -3.35 23.96 2.74
C GLU A 347 -2.91 25.26 2.03
N LYS A 348 -1.60 25.48 1.91
CA LYS A 348 -1.00 26.66 1.24
C LYS A 348 -0.62 26.40 -0.23
N ILE A 349 -0.85 25.19 -0.77
CA ILE A 349 -0.52 24.75 -2.14
C ILE A 349 -1.81 24.43 -2.93
#